data_0924ae82d04e10c3c058545f8590f386
#
_entry.id   0924ae82d04e10c3c058545f8590f386
#
_cell.length_a   1.000
_cell.length_b   1.000
_cell.length_c   1.000
_cell.angle_alpha   90.00
_cell.angle_beta   90.00
_cell.angle_gamma   90.00
#
_symmetry.space_group_name_H-M   'P 1'
#
loop_
_entity.id
_entity.type
_entity.pdbx_description
1 polymer ?
#
loop_
_entity_poly.entity_id
_entity_poly.type
_entity_poly.pdbx_seq_one_letter_code
_entity_poly.pdbx_strand_id
1 'polypeptide(L)'
;MPLQIVRNDITKMNVDAIVNAANTSLLGGGGVDGCIHRAAGPELLAECSTLHGCETGSAKITKGYRLPCKYVIHAVGPRWRDGRHQEQELLESCYRTSLNLAKENGCQSVAFPLISSGIYGYPKDQALKVAVDSISAFLLENEMMVYIVVFDRKAYQISGKLFADITAYIDDRYVDEHTDSRAEQRRRLEALAEESCFEAAPAPLSPEAIGKSYSSQSLEEALGQIDESFSEMLLRRIGESGMTDAQCYKKANIDRKLFSKIRSDKFYKPSKPTVLAFALALELPLAQMQEMLGKAGFTLSHSSKFDIIVEYFVERGNYNVYEINEALFAFDQSLIGA
;
A
#
# COMPACT_ATOMS: atom_id res chain seq x y z
N MET A 1 -0.32 -8.88 6.60
CA MET A 1 -0.75 -7.46 6.51
C MET A 1 -2.20 -7.38 6.94
N PRO A 2 -2.56 -6.48 7.83
CA PRO A 2 -3.92 -6.43 8.36
C PRO A 2 -4.94 -5.83 7.36
N LEU A 3 -4.53 -4.97 6.41
CA LEU A 3 -5.40 -4.45 5.35
C LEU A 3 -4.79 -4.71 3.97
N GLN A 4 -5.58 -5.27 3.05
CA GLN A 4 -5.18 -5.52 1.66
C GLN A 4 -6.28 -5.06 0.70
N ILE A 5 -5.86 -4.45 -0.41
CA ILE A 5 -6.75 -4.16 -1.53
C ILE A 5 -6.51 -5.22 -2.59
N VAL A 6 -7.54 -5.98 -2.94
CA VAL A 6 -7.42 -7.12 -3.86
C VAL A 6 -8.43 -7.03 -4.99
N ARG A 7 -8.01 -7.44 -6.20
CA ARG A 7 -8.92 -7.59 -7.32
C ARG A 7 -9.43 -9.03 -7.37
N ASN A 8 -10.67 -9.24 -6.93
CA ASN A 8 -11.26 -10.58 -6.87
C ASN A 8 -12.80 -10.51 -6.95
N ASP A 9 -13.43 -11.68 -6.98
CA ASP A 9 -14.86 -11.87 -6.77
C ASP A 9 -15.08 -12.14 -5.27
N ILE A 10 -15.79 -11.24 -4.58
CA ILE A 10 -16.02 -11.33 -3.14
C ILE A 10 -16.76 -12.62 -2.74
N THR A 11 -17.57 -13.18 -3.65
CA THR A 11 -18.31 -14.44 -3.40
C THR A 11 -17.42 -15.67 -3.39
N LYS A 12 -16.17 -15.54 -3.82
CA LYS A 12 -15.16 -16.61 -3.85
C LYS A 12 -14.07 -16.44 -2.78
N MET A 13 -14.15 -15.39 -1.98
CA MET A 13 -13.16 -15.10 -0.94
C MET A 13 -13.28 -16.10 0.22
N ASN A 14 -12.21 -16.81 0.50
CA ASN A 14 -12.11 -17.70 1.66
C ASN A 14 -11.70 -16.90 2.91
N VAL A 15 -12.68 -16.31 3.57
CA VAL A 15 -12.56 -15.45 4.75
C VAL A 15 -13.64 -15.82 5.76
N ASP A 16 -13.53 -15.37 7.01
CA ASP A 16 -14.56 -15.67 8.02
C ASP A 16 -15.88 -14.93 7.72
N ALA A 17 -15.81 -13.69 7.26
CA ALA A 17 -17.00 -12.93 6.87
C ALA A 17 -16.77 -12.14 5.58
N ILE A 18 -17.81 -12.02 4.75
CA ILE A 18 -17.88 -11.05 3.65
C ILE A 18 -18.91 -9.99 3.98
N VAL A 19 -18.67 -8.76 3.52
CA VAL A 19 -19.63 -7.66 3.67
C VAL A 19 -20.44 -7.52 2.37
N ASN A 20 -21.73 -7.42 2.52
CA ASN A 20 -22.67 -7.16 1.44
C ASN A 20 -23.06 -5.68 1.45
N ALA A 21 -22.92 -4.99 0.32
CA ALA A 21 -23.47 -3.64 0.14
C ALA A 21 -24.97 -3.74 -0.13
N ALA A 22 -25.73 -3.88 0.94
CA ALA A 22 -27.16 -4.15 0.92
C ALA A 22 -28.00 -2.86 0.80
N ASN A 23 -29.28 -3.05 0.48
CA ASN A 23 -30.28 -2.01 0.61
C ASN A 23 -31.01 -2.11 1.98
N THR A 24 -31.83 -1.11 2.31
CA THR A 24 -32.54 -1.04 3.61
C THR A 24 -33.49 -2.19 3.86
N SER A 25 -34.02 -2.86 2.83
CA SER A 25 -34.90 -4.01 3.01
C SER A 25 -34.14 -5.32 3.34
N LEU A 26 -32.89 -5.43 2.97
CA LEU A 26 -32.05 -6.64 3.03
C LEU A 26 -32.54 -7.80 2.15
N LEU A 27 -33.51 -7.58 1.26
CA LEU A 27 -34.18 -8.64 0.47
C LEU A 27 -33.51 -8.86 -0.89
N GLY A 28 -32.23 -8.49 -1.02
CA GLY A 28 -31.48 -8.60 -2.26
C GLY A 28 -31.73 -7.43 -3.20
N GLY A 29 -30.93 -7.36 -4.26
CA GLY A 29 -30.98 -6.27 -5.24
C GLY A 29 -30.06 -6.52 -6.41
N GLY A 30 -29.52 -5.43 -6.99
CA GLY A 30 -28.56 -5.47 -8.08
C GLY A 30 -27.10 -5.43 -7.61
N GLY A 31 -26.16 -5.53 -8.56
CA GLY A 31 -24.73 -5.43 -8.28
C GLY A 31 -24.19 -6.54 -7.36
N VAL A 32 -23.32 -6.19 -6.43
CA VAL A 32 -22.70 -7.16 -5.51
C VAL A 32 -23.74 -7.85 -4.62
N ASP A 33 -24.78 -7.14 -4.17
CA ASP A 33 -25.88 -7.67 -3.36
C ASP A 33 -26.57 -8.85 -4.08
N GLY A 34 -26.95 -8.68 -5.33
CA GLY A 34 -27.53 -9.76 -6.13
C GLY A 34 -26.56 -10.92 -6.39
N CYS A 35 -25.27 -10.67 -6.54
CA CYS A 35 -24.25 -11.72 -6.70
C CYS A 35 -24.14 -12.56 -5.42
N ILE A 36 -24.08 -11.91 -4.26
CA ILE A 36 -23.99 -12.58 -2.96
C ILE A 36 -25.23 -13.44 -2.69
N HIS A 37 -26.44 -12.88 -2.89
CA HIS A 37 -27.69 -13.63 -2.71
C HIS A 37 -27.78 -14.86 -3.63
N ARG A 38 -27.39 -14.74 -4.91
CA ARG A 38 -27.36 -15.88 -5.84
C ARG A 38 -26.35 -16.95 -5.42
N ALA A 39 -25.17 -16.55 -4.99
CA ALA A 39 -24.11 -17.47 -4.59
C ALA A 39 -24.42 -18.18 -3.26
N ALA A 40 -25.01 -17.47 -2.31
CA ALA A 40 -25.39 -18.00 -1.01
C ALA A 40 -26.58 -18.98 -1.06
N GLY A 41 -27.47 -18.82 -2.02
CA GLY A 41 -28.68 -19.60 -2.14
C GLY A 41 -29.91 -18.97 -1.45
N PRO A 42 -31.10 -19.60 -1.58
CA PRO A 42 -32.36 -19.04 -1.07
C PRO A 42 -32.41 -18.93 0.45
N GLU A 43 -31.63 -19.71 1.15
CA GLU A 43 -31.56 -19.72 2.62
C GLU A 43 -31.10 -18.36 3.18
N LEU A 44 -30.22 -17.67 2.47
CA LEU A 44 -29.78 -16.31 2.85
C LEU A 44 -30.97 -15.32 2.82
N LEU A 45 -31.76 -15.35 1.76
CA LEU A 45 -32.92 -14.49 1.64
C LEU A 45 -33.95 -14.78 2.75
N ALA A 46 -34.16 -16.06 3.07
CA ALA A 46 -35.06 -16.47 4.16
C ALA A 46 -34.62 -15.90 5.50
N GLU A 47 -33.30 -15.99 5.84
CA GLU A 47 -32.78 -15.39 7.07
C GLU A 47 -32.88 -13.85 7.04
N CYS A 48 -32.50 -13.21 5.95
CA CYS A 48 -32.61 -11.74 5.79
C CYS A 48 -34.04 -11.24 6.03
N SER A 49 -35.07 -11.96 5.58
CA SER A 49 -36.49 -11.59 5.78
C SER A 49 -36.85 -11.51 7.27
N THR A 50 -36.24 -12.28 8.12
CA THR A 50 -36.47 -12.27 9.58
C THR A 50 -35.81 -11.09 10.29
N LEU A 51 -34.89 -10.40 9.62
CA LEU A 51 -34.17 -9.25 10.18
C LEU A 51 -34.98 -7.95 10.11
N HIS A 52 -36.08 -7.91 9.36
CA HIS A 52 -36.96 -6.75 9.21
C HIS A 52 -36.28 -5.48 8.73
N GLY A 53 -35.31 -5.62 7.79
CA GLY A 53 -34.55 -4.51 7.22
C GLY A 53 -33.41 -4.01 8.11
N CYS A 54 -32.72 -2.96 7.64
CA CYS A 54 -31.61 -2.31 8.35
C CYS A 54 -31.56 -0.83 7.94
N GLU A 55 -31.26 0.05 8.91
CA GLU A 55 -31.15 1.49 8.67
C GLU A 55 -29.84 1.83 7.93
N THR A 56 -29.88 2.94 7.18
CA THR A 56 -28.67 3.49 6.54
C THR A 56 -27.62 3.89 7.60
N GLY A 57 -26.38 3.54 7.35
CA GLY A 57 -25.28 3.74 8.31
C GLY A 57 -25.09 2.59 9.28
N SER A 58 -25.90 1.52 9.18
CA SER A 58 -25.86 0.35 10.06
C SER A 58 -25.60 -0.94 9.28
N ALA A 59 -25.43 -2.05 10.00
CA ALA A 59 -25.23 -3.37 9.43
C ALA A 59 -25.91 -4.46 10.27
N LYS A 60 -26.24 -5.59 9.65
CA LYS A 60 -26.73 -6.82 10.30
C LYS A 60 -25.99 -8.03 9.78
N ILE A 61 -25.90 -9.09 10.58
CA ILE A 61 -25.15 -10.30 10.25
C ILE A 61 -26.07 -11.50 10.04
N THR A 62 -25.71 -12.36 9.10
CA THR A 62 -26.35 -13.66 8.81
C THR A 62 -25.29 -14.73 8.61
N LYS A 63 -25.70 -15.98 8.45
CA LYS A 63 -24.82 -17.07 8.03
C LYS A 63 -24.42 -16.95 6.57
N GLY A 64 -23.28 -17.55 6.18
CA GLY A 64 -22.76 -17.54 4.81
C GLY A 64 -23.40 -18.55 3.86
N TYR A 65 -24.09 -19.58 4.40
CA TYR A 65 -24.72 -20.67 3.66
C TYR A 65 -23.79 -21.35 2.65
N ARG A 66 -24.05 -21.19 1.32
CA ARG A 66 -23.24 -21.83 0.26
C ARG A 66 -21.97 -21.06 -0.10
N LEU A 67 -21.74 -19.91 0.53
CA LEU A 67 -20.53 -19.13 0.34
C LEU A 67 -19.34 -19.74 1.09
N PRO A 68 -18.09 -19.52 0.65
CA PRO A 68 -16.89 -20.02 1.35
C PRO A 68 -16.54 -19.13 2.55
N CYS A 69 -17.53 -18.61 3.27
CA CYS A 69 -17.38 -17.81 4.48
C CYS A 69 -18.40 -18.24 5.53
N LYS A 70 -18.13 -17.96 6.80
CA LYS A 70 -19.04 -18.28 7.90
C LYS A 70 -20.23 -17.34 7.95
N TYR A 71 -19.99 -16.05 7.67
CA TYR A 71 -20.97 -15.00 7.86
C TYR A 71 -21.04 -14.06 6.65
N VAL A 72 -22.23 -13.48 6.45
CA VAL A 72 -22.45 -12.31 5.59
C VAL A 72 -22.90 -11.14 6.46
N ILE A 73 -22.21 -10.03 6.38
CA ILE A 73 -22.54 -8.78 7.08
C ILE A 73 -23.20 -7.84 6.07
N HIS A 74 -24.47 -7.56 6.24
CA HIS A 74 -25.26 -6.72 5.34
C HIS A 74 -25.18 -5.27 5.78
N ALA A 75 -24.29 -4.49 5.17
CA ALA A 75 -24.11 -3.07 5.45
C ALA A 75 -24.95 -2.20 4.52
N VAL A 76 -25.71 -1.27 5.09
CA VAL A 76 -26.57 -0.36 4.32
C VAL A 76 -25.91 1.00 4.23
N GLY A 77 -25.17 1.21 3.16
CA GLY A 77 -24.50 2.49 2.90
C GLY A 77 -25.45 3.58 2.40
N PRO A 78 -25.03 4.86 2.50
CA PRO A 78 -25.81 5.99 2.03
C PRO A 78 -25.86 6.06 0.50
N ARG A 79 -26.95 6.67 -0.01
CA ARG A 79 -27.01 7.12 -1.41
C ARG A 79 -26.32 8.48 -1.51
N TRP A 80 -25.41 8.62 -2.44
CA TRP A 80 -24.75 9.89 -2.70
C TRP A 80 -25.71 10.93 -3.25
N ARG A 81 -25.65 12.13 -2.75
CA ARG A 81 -26.37 13.31 -3.24
C ARG A 81 -25.37 14.40 -3.62
N ASP A 82 -24.72 15.02 -2.64
CA ASP A 82 -23.77 16.12 -2.84
C ASP A 82 -22.68 16.21 -1.74
N GLY A 83 -22.63 15.25 -0.82
CA GLY A 83 -21.67 15.23 0.31
C GLY A 83 -22.06 16.13 1.49
N ARG A 84 -23.29 16.66 1.53
CA ARG A 84 -23.77 17.58 2.59
C ARG A 84 -24.87 16.98 3.47
N HIS A 85 -25.18 15.71 3.26
CA HIS A 85 -26.28 15.01 3.95
C HIS A 85 -25.78 13.88 4.86
N GLN A 86 -24.63 14.11 5.50
CA GLN A 86 -23.98 13.14 6.40
C GLN A 86 -23.60 11.82 5.70
N GLU A 87 -23.39 11.87 4.37
CA GLU A 87 -23.09 10.64 3.62
C GLU A 87 -21.73 10.05 4.06
N GLN A 88 -20.77 10.89 4.41
CA GLN A 88 -19.47 10.43 4.90
C GLN A 88 -19.62 9.73 6.25
N GLU A 89 -20.24 10.38 7.21
CA GLU A 89 -20.47 9.83 8.56
C GLU A 89 -21.30 8.53 8.54
N LEU A 90 -22.28 8.45 7.67
CA LEU A 90 -23.08 7.24 7.47
C LEU A 90 -22.25 6.11 6.85
N LEU A 91 -21.36 6.42 5.91
CA LEU A 91 -20.48 5.44 5.30
C LEU A 91 -19.43 4.95 6.30
N GLU A 92 -18.80 5.84 7.07
CA GLU A 92 -17.89 5.49 8.17
C GLU A 92 -18.57 4.58 9.18
N SER A 93 -19.84 4.90 9.54
CA SER A 93 -20.64 4.09 10.46
C SER A 93 -20.87 2.68 9.92
N CYS A 94 -21.10 2.50 8.61
CA CYS A 94 -21.22 1.18 7.99
C CYS A 94 -19.97 0.33 8.17
N TYR A 95 -18.79 0.89 7.90
CA TYR A 95 -17.51 0.18 8.08
C TYR A 95 -17.30 -0.18 9.55
N ARG A 96 -17.45 0.76 10.45
CA ARG A 96 -17.28 0.57 11.90
C ARG A 96 -18.24 -0.49 12.44
N THR A 97 -19.53 -0.42 12.11
CA THR A 97 -20.53 -1.39 12.57
C THR A 97 -20.23 -2.79 12.02
N SER A 98 -19.86 -2.89 10.75
CA SER A 98 -19.49 -4.17 10.14
C SER A 98 -18.27 -4.81 10.79
N LEU A 99 -17.24 -4.03 11.07
CA LEU A 99 -16.01 -4.51 11.73
C LEU A 99 -16.29 -4.94 13.17
N ASN A 100 -17.14 -4.22 13.90
CA ASN A 100 -17.54 -4.59 15.26
C ASN A 100 -18.34 -5.91 15.25
N LEU A 101 -19.31 -6.06 14.34
CA LEU A 101 -20.06 -7.32 14.19
C LEU A 101 -19.13 -8.50 13.87
N ALA A 102 -18.14 -8.31 13.00
CA ALA A 102 -17.15 -9.33 12.71
C ALA A 102 -16.34 -9.70 13.94
N LYS A 103 -15.87 -8.71 14.72
CA LYS A 103 -15.12 -8.90 15.96
C LYS A 103 -15.95 -9.65 17.01
N GLU A 104 -17.19 -9.24 17.23
CA GLU A 104 -18.13 -9.86 18.18
C GLU A 104 -18.42 -11.33 17.84
N ASN A 105 -18.39 -11.68 16.54
CA ASN A 105 -18.57 -13.05 16.07
C ASN A 105 -17.24 -13.84 15.90
N GLY A 106 -16.13 -13.33 16.44
CA GLY A 106 -14.83 -14.00 16.47
C GLY A 106 -14.16 -14.15 15.10
N CYS A 107 -14.52 -13.31 14.11
CA CYS A 107 -13.88 -13.33 12.80
C CYS A 107 -12.44 -12.85 12.88
N GLN A 108 -11.54 -13.58 12.23
CA GLN A 108 -10.14 -13.20 12.06
C GLN A 108 -9.89 -12.55 10.70
N SER A 109 -10.84 -12.69 9.77
CA SER A 109 -10.74 -12.14 8.42
C SER A 109 -12.09 -11.68 7.89
N VAL A 110 -12.09 -10.50 7.22
CA VAL A 110 -13.29 -9.89 6.63
C VAL A 110 -12.97 -9.31 5.26
N ALA A 111 -13.86 -9.52 4.29
CA ALA A 111 -13.75 -8.90 2.98
C ALA A 111 -14.89 -7.90 2.73
N PHE A 112 -14.54 -6.69 2.34
CA PHE A 112 -15.45 -5.59 2.02
C PHE A 112 -15.50 -5.32 0.53
N PRO A 113 -16.67 -5.07 -0.05
CA PRO A 113 -16.78 -4.36 -1.32
C PRO A 113 -16.57 -2.86 -1.06
N LEU A 114 -16.41 -2.07 -2.11
CA LEU A 114 -16.43 -0.61 -1.97
C LEU A 114 -17.89 -0.15 -1.79
N ILE A 115 -18.32 -0.01 -0.55
CA ILE A 115 -19.71 0.29 -0.16
C ILE A 115 -20.17 1.61 -0.81
N SER A 116 -21.41 1.67 -1.27
CA SER A 116 -22.07 2.83 -1.92
C SER A 116 -21.48 3.28 -3.26
N SER A 117 -20.35 2.79 -3.72
CA SER A 117 -19.67 3.27 -4.94
C SER A 117 -20.26 2.78 -6.26
N GLY A 118 -21.23 1.87 -6.19
CA GLY A 118 -21.95 1.34 -7.35
C GLY A 118 -23.22 2.13 -7.66
N ILE A 119 -24.39 1.47 -7.54
CA ILE A 119 -25.73 2.04 -7.86
C ILE A 119 -26.06 3.26 -6.98
N TYR A 120 -25.48 3.35 -5.78
CA TYR A 120 -25.70 4.48 -4.87
C TYR A 120 -24.89 5.72 -5.22
N GLY A 121 -23.96 5.63 -6.19
CA GLY A 121 -23.31 6.76 -6.84
C GLY A 121 -22.27 7.51 -5.99
N TYR A 122 -21.85 6.97 -4.86
CA TYR A 122 -20.79 7.59 -4.06
C TYR A 122 -19.49 7.68 -4.90
N PRO A 123 -18.81 8.84 -4.98
CA PRO A 123 -17.55 8.97 -5.72
C PRO A 123 -16.54 7.93 -5.23
N LYS A 124 -15.95 7.17 -6.15
CA LYS A 124 -15.15 5.99 -5.83
C LYS A 124 -13.90 6.30 -5.04
N ASP A 125 -13.24 7.40 -5.38
CA ASP A 125 -12.07 7.92 -4.69
C ASP A 125 -12.39 8.29 -3.23
N GLN A 126 -13.49 9.03 -3.02
CA GLN A 126 -13.93 9.38 -1.68
C GLN A 126 -14.42 8.16 -0.88
N ALA A 127 -15.15 7.24 -1.52
CA ALA A 127 -15.58 6.00 -0.87
C ALA A 127 -14.41 5.12 -0.45
N LEU A 128 -13.36 5.04 -1.27
CA LEU A 128 -12.14 4.31 -0.94
C LEU A 128 -11.39 4.97 0.23
N LYS A 129 -11.29 6.29 0.23
CA LYS A 129 -10.68 7.03 1.32
C LYS A 129 -11.40 6.75 2.65
N VAL A 130 -12.73 6.88 2.67
CA VAL A 130 -13.54 6.57 3.87
C VAL A 130 -13.35 5.12 4.33
N ALA A 131 -13.34 4.16 3.39
CA ALA A 131 -13.10 2.75 3.69
C ALA A 131 -11.76 2.54 4.38
N VAL A 132 -10.70 3.08 3.79
CA VAL A 132 -9.33 2.94 4.29
C VAL A 132 -9.17 3.60 5.65
N ASP A 133 -9.64 4.83 5.82
CA ASP A 133 -9.52 5.56 7.08
C ASP A 133 -10.28 4.85 8.22
N SER A 134 -11.51 4.39 7.95
CA SER A 134 -12.33 3.67 8.94
C SER A 134 -11.73 2.32 9.34
N ILE A 135 -11.25 1.55 8.36
CA ILE A 135 -10.64 0.24 8.59
C ILE A 135 -9.30 0.40 9.32
N SER A 136 -8.48 1.38 8.92
CA SER A 136 -7.20 1.65 9.55
C SER A 136 -7.37 2.07 11.02
N ALA A 137 -8.32 2.95 11.31
CA ALA A 137 -8.64 3.35 12.69
C ALA A 137 -9.03 2.14 13.56
N PHE A 138 -9.85 1.23 13.04
CA PHE A 138 -10.23 -0.01 13.73
C PHE A 138 -9.02 -0.93 13.97
N LEU A 139 -8.14 -1.07 12.96
CA LEU A 139 -6.99 -1.96 13.03
C LEU A 139 -5.88 -1.45 13.96
N LEU A 140 -5.85 -0.16 14.30
CA LEU A 140 -4.93 0.36 15.32
C LEU A 140 -5.17 -0.30 16.70
N GLU A 141 -6.43 -0.60 17.01
CA GLU A 141 -6.84 -1.17 18.30
C GLU A 141 -7.12 -2.68 18.25
N ASN A 142 -7.33 -3.25 17.05
CA ASN A 142 -7.76 -4.63 16.86
C ASN A 142 -6.84 -5.38 15.91
N GLU A 143 -6.78 -6.70 16.06
CA GLU A 143 -6.07 -7.60 15.14
C GLU A 143 -7.08 -8.37 14.29
N MET A 144 -7.15 -8.04 13.01
CA MET A 144 -8.03 -8.67 12.03
C MET A 144 -7.43 -8.51 10.64
N MET A 145 -7.58 -9.51 9.78
CA MET A 145 -7.23 -9.40 8.37
C MET A 145 -8.42 -8.82 7.60
N VAL A 146 -8.24 -7.66 6.97
CA VAL A 146 -9.31 -6.99 6.23
C VAL A 146 -8.92 -6.85 4.76
N TYR A 147 -9.85 -7.20 3.88
CA TYR A 147 -9.70 -7.08 2.43
C TYR A 147 -10.69 -6.05 1.89
N ILE A 148 -10.23 -5.11 1.08
CA ILE A 148 -11.11 -4.31 0.20
C ILE A 148 -11.06 -4.98 -1.17
N VAL A 149 -12.21 -5.49 -1.63
CA VAL A 149 -12.34 -6.27 -2.86
C VAL A 149 -12.86 -5.38 -3.97
N VAL A 150 -12.05 -5.20 -5.01
CA VAL A 150 -12.38 -4.44 -6.21
C VAL A 150 -12.58 -5.43 -7.36
N PHE A 151 -13.79 -5.44 -7.96
CA PHE A 151 -14.10 -6.34 -9.05
C PHE A 151 -13.59 -5.83 -10.41
N ASP A 152 -13.74 -4.54 -10.70
CA ASP A 152 -13.38 -3.91 -11.96
C ASP A 152 -12.29 -2.84 -11.74
N ARG A 153 -11.30 -2.80 -12.67
CA ARG A 153 -10.24 -1.79 -12.69
C ARG A 153 -10.79 -0.35 -12.74
N LYS A 154 -11.92 -0.14 -13.47
CA LYS A 154 -12.59 1.17 -13.53
C LYS A 154 -13.24 1.58 -12.20
N ALA A 155 -13.50 0.62 -11.31
CA ALA A 155 -14.00 0.92 -9.96
C ALA A 155 -12.93 1.57 -9.07
N TYR A 156 -11.66 1.48 -9.48
CA TYR A 156 -10.51 2.01 -8.78
C TYR A 156 -9.91 3.16 -9.60
N GLN A 157 -10.51 4.32 -9.48
CA GLN A 157 -10.00 5.53 -10.13
C GLN A 157 -9.46 6.49 -9.07
N ILE A 158 -8.19 6.80 -9.18
CA ILE A 158 -7.59 7.94 -8.47
C ILE A 158 -8.28 9.23 -8.93
N SER A 159 -8.38 10.24 -8.10
CA SER A 159 -8.89 11.53 -8.54
C SER A 159 -8.13 11.97 -9.79
N GLY A 160 -8.84 12.39 -10.83
CA GLY A 160 -8.23 12.72 -12.12
C GLY A 160 -7.10 13.74 -12.01
N LYS A 161 -7.13 14.61 -10.99
CA LYS A 161 -6.08 15.57 -10.69
C LYS A 161 -4.81 14.88 -10.18
N LEU A 162 -4.92 14.00 -9.20
CA LEU A 162 -3.76 13.27 -8.64
C LEU A 162 -3.08 12.42 -9.72
N PHE A 163 -3.87 11.75 -10.56
CA PHE A 163 -3.34 10.96 -11.67
C PHE A 163 -2.58 11.84 -12.68
N ALA A 164 -3.11 13.02 -13.04
CA ALA A 164 -2.44 13.96 -13.92
C ALA A 164 -1.14 14.50 -13.32
N ASP A 165 -1.14 14.84 -12.02
CA ASP A 165 0.03 15.33 -11.31
C ASP A 165 1.14 14.28 -11.23
N ILE A 166 0.79 12.99 -10.97
CA ILE A 166 1.75 11.89 -10.94
C ILE A 166 2.31 11.61 -12.35
N THR A 167 1.45 11.63 -13.37
CA THR A 167 1.90 11.41 -14.75
C THR A 167 2.88 12.50 -15.18
N ALA A 168 2.57 13.78 -14.92
CA ALA A 168 3.47 14.89 -15.21
C ALA A 168 4.81 14.76 -14.47
N TYR A 169 4.78 14.39 -13.19
CA TYR A 169 6.01 14.18 -12.39
C TYR A 169 6.87 13.03 -12.94
N ILE A 170 6.26 11.93 -13.40
CA ILE A 170 6.98 10.80 -14.02
C ILE A 170 7.61 11.25 -15.34
N ASP A 171 6.87 12.00 -16.16
CA ASP A 171 7.35 12.48 -17.46
C ASP A 171 8.49 13.49 -17.29
N ASP A 172 8.38 14.43 -16.35
CA ASP A 172 9.42 15.41 -16.02
C ASP A 172 10.71 14.74 -15.58
N ARG A 173 10.62 13.78 -14.65
CA ARG A 173 11.79 13.02 -14.16
C ARG A 173 12.45 12.19 -15.27
N TYR A 174 11.64 11.56 -16.12
CA TYR A 174 12.16 10.80 -17.26
C TYR A 174 12.90 11.69 -18.25
N VAL A 175 12.40 12.90 -18.52
CA VAL A 175 13.03 13.89 -19.42
C VAL A 175 14.34 14.38 -18.81
N ASP A 176 14.37 14.72 -17.52
CA ASP A 176 15.58 15.20 -16.83
C ASP A 176 16.71 14.17 -16.89
N GLU A 177 16.45 12.90 -16.56
CA GLU A 177 17.47 11.84 -16.64
C GLU A 177 18.00 11.60 -18.06
N HIS A 178 17.10 11.62 -19.07
CA HIS A 178 17.53 11.39 -20.44
C HIS A 178 18.20 12.62 -21.07
N THR A 179 17.94 13.81 -20.56
CA THR A 179 18.58 15.05 -20.99
C THR A 179 19.99 15.15 -20.42
N ASP A 180 20.18 14.84 -19.14
CA ASP A 180 21.50 14.85 -18.49
C ASP A 180 22.41 13.76 -19.05
N SER A 181 21.90 12.56 -19.28
CA SER A 181 22.71 11.46 -19.87
C SER A 181 23.14 11.77 -21.32
N ARG A 182 22.30 12.44 -22.11
CA ARG A 182 22.67 12.87 -23.47
C ARG A 182 23.69 14.01 -23.46
N ALA A 183 23.58 14.95 -22.53
CA ALA A 183 24.53 16.05 -22.37
C ALA A 183 25.90 15.54 -21.88
N GLU A 184 25.90 14.59 -20.95
CA GLU A 184 27.11 13.91 -20.47
C GLU A 184 27.77 13.03 -21.53
N GLN A 185 26.97 12.24 -22.27
CA GLN A 185 27.47 11.47 -23.40
C GLN A 185 28.06 12.34 -24.50
N ARG A 186 27.43 13.49 -24.78
CA ARG A 186 27.94 14.46 -25.74
C ARG A 186 29.23 15.09 -25.30
N ARG A 187 29.36 15.54 -24.03
CA ARG A 187 30.59 16.03 -23.42
C ARG A 187 31.68 14.98 -23.41
N ARG A 188 31.36 13.71 -23.14
CA ARG A 188 32.31 12.60 -23.16
C ARG A 188 32.81 12.27 -24.58
N LEU A 189 31.91 12.35 -25.57
CA LEU A 189 32.28 12.19 -26.99
C LEU A 189 33.09 13.38 -27.51
N GLU A 190 32.79 14.61 -27.08
CA GLU A 190 33.56 15.80 -27.41
C GLU A 190 34.96 15.76 -26.75
N ALA A 191 35.06 15.32 -25.49
CA ALA A 191 36.33 15.13 -24.79
C ALA A 191 37.19 14.01 -25.43
N LEU A 192 36.59 12.92 -25.86
CA LEU A 192 37.30 11.84 -26.59
C LEU A 192 37.72 12.28 -28.00
N ALA A 193 36.98 13.18 -28.64
CA ALA A 193 37.35 13.74 -29.93
C ALA A 193 38.50 14.76 -29.79
N GLU A 194 38.59 15.52 -28.71
CA GLU A 194 39.70 16.42 -28.41
C GLU A 194 40.97 15.66 -28.02
N GLU A 195 40.87 14.55 -27.27
CA GLU A 195 42.01 13.66 -26.96
C GLU A 195 42.59 12.97 -28.20
N SER A 196 41.77 12.66 -29.22
CA SER A 196 42.22 12.03 -30.45
C SER A 196 42.99 12.95 -31.43
N CYS A 197 42.99 14.26 -31.18
CA CYS A 197 43.72 15.26 -31.99
C CYS A 197 45.14 15.54 -31.51
N PHE A 198 45.59 14.93 -30.41
CA PHE A 198 46.96 15.05 -29.87
C PHE A 198 47.70 13.73 -29.87
N GLU A 199 47.90 13.13 -31.06
CA GLU A 199 48.95 12.10 -31.25
C GLU A 199 50.28 12.79 -31.50
N ALA A 200 51.02 13.05 -30.43
CA ALA A 200 52.49 13.22 -30.47
C ALA A 200 53.12 11.91 -29.97
N ALA A 201 54.11 11.45 -30.69
CA ALA A 201 54.83 10.18 -30.63
C ALA A 201 55.15 9.62 -29.23
N PRO A 202 55.28 8.28 -29.09
CA PRO A 202 55.41 7.64 -27.79
C PRO A 202 56.82 7.81 -27.21
N ALA A 203 56.91 8.39 -26.00
CA ALA A 203 58.08 8.30 -25.14
C ALA A 203 58.03 6.97 -24.37
N PRO A 204 59.20 6.32 -24.09
CA PRO A 204 59.23 4.99 -23.49
C PRO A 204 58.74 5.04 -22.03
N LEU A 205 57.83 4.13 -21.71
CA LEU A 205 57.30 3.90 -20.37
C LEU A 205 58.38 3.46 -19.40
N SER A 206 58.65 4.23 -18.34
CA SER A 206 59.33 3.77 -17.15
C SER A 206 58.37 3.01 -16.23
N PRO A 207 58.79 1.94 -15.54
CA PRO A 207 57.93 1.03 -14.77
C PRO A 207 57.50 1.52 -13.39
N GLU A 208 57.42 2.80 -13.09
CA GLU A 208 57.23 3.29 -11.72
C GLU A 208 55.96 4.08 -11.41
N ALA A 209 54.91 3.93 -12.19
CA ALA A 209 53.66 4.67 -11.93
C ALA A 209 52.38 3.79 -11.81
N ILE A 210 52.50 2.58 -11.26
CA ILE A 210 51.34 1.79 -10.82
C ILE A 210 51.44 1.54 -9.32
N GLY A 211 51.24 2.58 -8.57
CA GLY A 211 51.17 2.55 -7.11
C GLY A 211 50.03 3.40 -6.60
N LYS A 212 48.79 3.15 -7.01
CA LYS A 212 47.67 3.51 -6.18
C LYS A 212 47.61 2.48 -5.06
N SER A 213 48.09 2.89 -3.88
CA SER A 213 47.99 2.13 -2.65
C SER A 213 46.48 1.84 -2.37
N TYR A 214 46.02 0.67 -2.73
CA TYR A 214 44.89 0.09 -2.04
C TYR A 214 45.38 -0.14 -0.61
N SER A 215 44.79 0.55 0.37
CA SER A 215 45.03 0.26 1.78
C SER A 215 44.71 -1.22 1.96
N SER A 216 45.75 -1.97 2.37
CA SER A 216 45.63 -3.41 2.65
C SER A 216 44.93 -3.61 4.00
N GLN A 217 43.68 -3.17 4.10
CA GLN A 217 42.80 -3.66 5.15
C GLN A 217 42.55 -5.12 4.87
N SER A 218 42.83 -5.99 5.83
CA SER A 218 42.47 -7.39 5.69
C SER A 218 40.97 -7.53 5.55
N LEU A 219 40.48 -8.56 4.83
CA LEU A 219 39.05 -8.84 4.71
C LEU A 219 38.39 -8.95 6.11
N GLU A 220 39.12 -9.47 7.09
CA GLU A 220 38.66 -9.59 8.48
C GLU A 220 38.48 -8.22 9.16
N GLU A 221 39.40 -7.27 8.93
CA GLU A 221 39.24 -5.89 9.43
C GLU A 221 38.05 -5.17 8.74
N ALA A 222 37.87 -5.35 7.45
CA ALA A 222 36.73 -4.81 6.71
C ALA A 222 35.38 -5.42 7.19
N LEU A 223 35.33 -6.71 7.47
CA LEU A 223 34.18 -7.39 8.05
C LEU A 223 33.91 -6.99 9.50
N GLY A 224 34.95 -6.60 10.25
CA GLY A 224 34.82 -6.07 11.62
C GLY A 224 34.16 -4.67 11.68
N GLN A 225 34.06 -3.96 10.56
CA GLN A 225 33.47 -2.63 10.44
C GLN A 225 32.05 -2.68 9.86
N ILE A 226 31.33 -3.81 10.03
CA ILE A 226 29.93 -3.91 9.59
C ILE A 226 29.11 -2.86 10.33
N ASP A 227 28.48 -1.99 9.55
CA ASP A 227 27.62 -0.91 10.01
C ASP A 227 26.29 -1.43 10.60
N GLU A 228 25.52 -0.53 11.24
CA GLU A 228 24.19 -0.82 11.79
C GLU A 228 23.33 -1.55 10.77
N SER A 229 22.70 -2.65 11.14
CA SER A 229 21.80 -3.42 10.28
C SER A 229 20.45 -2.73 10.11
N PHE A 230 19.67 -3.15 9.11
CA PHE A 230 18.30 -2.67 8.92
C PHE A 230 17.44 -2.85 10.19
N SER A 231 17.51 -4.03 10.82
CA SER A 231 16.71 -4.33 12.02
C SER A 231 17.07 -3.42 13.19
N GLU A 232 18.36 -3.18 13.41
CA GLU A 232 18.84 -2.26 14.47
C GLU A 232 18.40 -0.82 14.19
N MET A 233 18.60 -0.34 12.96
CA MET A 233 18.14 1.00 12.55
C MET A 233 16.63 1.17 12.73
N LEU A 234 15.83 0.20 12.30
CA LEU A 234 14.37 0.26 12.44
C LEU A 234 13.97 0.40 13.91
N LEU A 235 14.50 -0.46 14.79
CA LEU A 235 14.15 -0.43 16.21
C LEU A 235 14.60 0.89 16.87
N ARG A 236 15.76 1.41 16.52
CA ARG A 236 16.24 2.72 17.00
C ARG A 236 15.28 3.83 16.54
N ARG A 237 14.89 3.86 15.25
CA ARG A 237 13.97 4.87 14.70
C ARG A 237 12.58 4.79 15.33
N ILE A 238 12.07 3.60 15.63
CA ILE A 238 10.82 3.43 16.38
C ILE A 238 10.95 4.07 17.76
N GLY A 239 12.04 3.81 18.48
CA GLY A 239 12.29 4.43 19.79
C GLY A 239 12.39 5.96 19.72
N GLU A 240 13.08 6.51 18.71
CA GLU A 240 13.21 7.95 18.48
C GLU A 240 11.85 8.62 18.15
N SER A 241 10.95 7.93 17.46
CA SER A 241 9.63 8.44 17.08
C SER A 241 8.63 8.47 18.25
N GLY A 242 8.92 7.82 19.37
CA GLY A 242 8.01 7.66 20.50
C GLY A 242 6.84 6.69 20.24
N MET A 243 6.82 6.02 19.10
CA MET A 243 5.83 4.98 18.80
C MET A 243 6.16 3.68 19.53
N THR A 244 5.12 2.91 19.85
CA THR A 244 5.30 1.51 20.24
C THR A 244 5.53 0.64 18.99
N ASP A 245 6.17 -0.51 19.15
CA ASP A 245 6.33 -1.51 18.10
C ASP A 245 4.99 -1.81 17.39
N ALA A 246 3.92 -1.97 18.20
CA ALA A 246 2.58 -2.28 17.69
C ALA A 246 1.99 -1.15 16.83
N GLN A 247 2.18 0.10 17.23
CA GLN A 247 1.75 1.25 16.44
C GLN A 247 2.52 1.32 15.11
N CYS A 248 3.85 1.08 15.14
CA CYS A 248 4.67 1.16 13.95
C CYS A 248 4.30 0.09 12.92
N TYR A 249 4.26 -1.22 13.29
CA TYR A 249 3.95 -2.26 12.30
C TYR A 249 2.51 -2.16 11.78
N LYS A 250 1.55 -1.71 12.60
CA LYS A 250 0.17 -1.48 12.19
C LYS A 250 0.08 -0.31 11.20
N LYS A 251 0.75 0.81 11.49
CA LYS A 251 0.81 1.98 10.59
C LYS A 251 1.52 1.63 9.27
N ALA A 252 2.55 0.79 9.32
CA ALA A 252 3.24 0.25 8.15
C ALA A 252 2.40 -0.78 7.38
N ASN A 253 1.23 -1.17 7.88
CA ASN A 253 0.41 -2.26 7.34
C ASN A 253 1.19 -3.60 7.23
N ILE A 254 2.04 -3.88 8.23
CA ILE A 254 2.87 -5.10 8.33
C ILE A 254 2.27 -6.02 9.40
N ASP A 255 2.22 -7.32 9.12
CA ASP A 255 1.73 -8.29 10.10
C ASP A 255 2.71 -8.48 11.27
N ARG A 256 2.15 -8.85 12.44
CA ARG A 256 2.91 -9.04 13.67
C ARG A 256 4.00 -10.12 13.54
N LYS A 257 3.75 -11.19 12.76
CA LYS A 257 4.71 -12.29 12.61
C LYS A 257 5.96 -11.85 11.85
N LEU A 258 5.75 -11.06 10.78
CA LEU A 258 6.85 -10.48 10.01
C LEU A 258 7.66 -9.49 10.87
N PHE A 259 6.99 -8.61 11.62
CA PHE A 259 7.66 -7.69 12.53
C PHE A 259 8.46 -8.44 13.61
N SER A 260 7.89 -9.51 14.19
CA SER A 260 8.58 -10.33 15.18
C SER A 260 9.87 -10.97 14.62
N LYS A 261 9.86 -11.43 13.36
CA LYS A 261 11.08 -11.93 12.69
C LYS A 261 12.13 -10.84 12.54
N ILE A 262 11.74 -9.65 12.07
CA ILE A 262 12.66 -8.50 11.92
C ILE A 262 13.28 -8.14 13.27
N ARG A 263 12.48 -8.12 14.34
CA ARG A 263 12.96 -7.79 15.68
C ARG A 263 13.91 -8.84 16.26
N SER A 264 13.68 -10.12 16.01
CA SER A 264 14.46 -11.23 16.58
C SER A 264 15.73 -11.55 15.80
N ASP A 265 15.80 -11.20 14.52
CA ASP A 265 16.94 -11.47 13.65
C ASP A 265 17.63 -10.17 13.24
N LYS A 266 18.82 -9.91 13.83
CA LYS A 266 19.63 -8.74 13.53
C LYS A 266 19.97 -8.60 12.06
N PHE A 267 20.16 -9.71 11.34
CA PHE A 267 20.55 -9.75 9.93
C PHE A 267 19.38 -10.08 8.99
N TYR A 268 18.16 -9.90 9.46
CA TYR A 268 16.98 -10.10 8.63
C TYR A 268 17.04 -9.24 7.36
N LYS A 269 16.79 -9.87 6.21
CA LYS A 269 16.74 -9.17 4.91
C LYS A 269 15.28 -8.96 4.50
N PRO A 270 14.72 -7.77 4.72
CA PRO A 270 13.36 -7.44 4.29
C PRO A 270 13.29 -7.30 2.77
N SER A 271 12.08 -7.33 2.22
CA SER A 271 11.84 -6.89 0.84
C SER A 271 11.84 -5.36 0.76
N LYS A 272 12.11 -4.79 -0.43
CA LYS A 272 12.05 -3.32 -0.64
C LYS A 272 10.70 -2.71 -0.24
N PRO A 273 9.52 -3.30 -0.64
CA PRO A 273 8.23 -2.80 -0.17
C PRO A 273 8.07 -2.80 1.36
N THR A 274 8.66 -3.79 2.06
CA THR A 274 8.64 -3.84 3.52
C THR A 274 9.46 -2.70 4.15
N VAL A 275 10.64 -2.40 3.61
CA VAL A 275 11.47 -1.26 4.06
C VAL A 275 10.72 0.06 3.86
N LEU A 276 10.13 0.25 2.69
CA LEU A 276 9.36 1.45 2.37
C LEU A 276 8.14 1.60 3.28
N ALA A 277 7.42 0.50 3.57
CA ALA A 277 6.29 0.52 4.49
C ALA A 277 6.67 1.06 5.87
N PHE A 278 7.81 0.65 6.43
CA PHE A 278 8.30 1.18 7.70
C PHE A 278 8.79 2.63 7.59
N ALA A 279 9.49 2.98 6.52
CA ALA A 279 9.95 4.35 6.30
C ALA A 279 8.78 5.34 6.21
N LEU A 280 7.69 4.95 5.54
CA LEU A 280 6.46 5.73 5.45
C LEU A 280 5.72 5.80 6.79
N ALA A 281 5.62 4.69 7.52
CA ALA A 281 4.99 4.65 8.84
C ALA A 281 5.70 5.57 9.85
N LEU A 282 7.03 5.66 9.75
CA LEU A 282 7.86 6.56 10.56
C LEU A 282 7.94 7.98 10.00
N GLU A 283 7.27 8.27 8.88
CA GLU A 283 7.25 9.58 8.21
C GLU A 283 8.66 10.12 7.91
N LEU A 284 9.58 9.24 7.48
CA LEU A 284 10.96 9.61 7.23
C LEU A 284 11.09 10.52 6.00
N PRO A 285 11.83 11.64 6.09
CA PRO A 285 12.19 12.43 4.93
C PRO A 285 12.97 11.59 3.92
N LEU A 286 12.96 12.00 2.64
CA LEU A 286 13.54 11.23 1.53
C LEU A 286 14.98 10.77 1.79
N ALA A 287 15.84 11.62 2.33
CA ALA A 287 17.23 11.28 2.64
C ALA A 287 17.35 10.15 3.69
N GLN A 288 16.50 10.17 4.73
CA GLN A 288 16.50 9.13 5.77
C GLN A 288 15.83 7.83 5.26
N MET A 289 14.86 7.93 4.37
CA MET A 289 14.28 6.78 3.67
C MET A 289 15.32 6.09 2.78
N GLN A 290 16.13 6.85 2.04
CA GLN A 290 17.22 6.33 1.23
C GLN A 290 18.31 5.65 2.10
N GLU A 291 18.64 6.24 3.25
CA GLU A 291 19.54 5.63 4.22
C GLU A 291 19.02 4.28 4.70
N MET A 292 17.73 4.21 5.10
CA MET A 292 17.11 2.96 5.55
C MET A 292 17.04 1.90 4.45
N LEU A 293 16.77 2.30 3.20
CA LEU A 293 16.86 1.41 2.04
C LEU A 293 18.27 0.88 1.83
N GLY A 294 19.29 1.74 1.96
CA GLY A 294 20.71 1.36 1.84
C GLY A 294 21.11 0.28 2.83
N LYS A 295 20.63 0.35 4.11
CA LYS A 295 20.89 -0.68 5.14
C LYS A 295 20.28 -2.05 4.78
N ALA A 296 19.24 -2.08 3.96
CA ALA A 296 18.62 -3.31 3.44
C ALA A 296 19.20 -3.73 2.06
N GLY A 297 20.11 -2.97 1.49
CA GLY A 297 20.71 -3.21 0.17
C GLY A 297 19.84 -2.76 -1.00
N PHE A 298 18.95 -1.78 -0.78
CA PHE A 298 18.08 -1.20 -1.80
C PHE A 298 18.36 0.29 -2.00
N THR A 299 17.88 0.82 -3.13
CA THR A 299 17.85 2.25 -3.42
C THR A 299 16.57 2.58 -4.18
N LEU A 300 16.13 3.85 -4.16
CA LEU A 300 15.15 4.35 -5.11
C LEU A 300 15.83 4.56 -6.47
N SER A 301 15.15 4.19 -7.53
CA SER A 301 15.66 4.30 -8.91
C SER A 301 14.64 5.00 -9.78
N HIS A 302 15.05 6.04 -10.47
CA HIS A 302 14.20 6.75 -11.43
C HIS A 302 13.88 5.94 -12.70
N SER A 303 14.53 4.81 -12.91
CA SER A 303 14.14 3.84 -13.95
C SER A 303 12.93 2.96 -13.55
N SER A 304 12.43 3.11 -12.32
CA SER A 304 11.31 2.35 -11.77
C SER A 304 10.12 3.27 -11.48
N LYS A 305 9.00 3.05 -12.18
CA LYS A 305 7.74 3.79 -11.91
C LYS A 305 7.29 3.64 -10.46
N PHE A 306 7.48 2.47 -9.87
CA PHE A 306 7.20 2.21 -8.46
C PHE A 306 7.96 3.19 -7.55
N ASP A 307 9.27 3.34 -7.79
CA ASP A 307 10.13 4.19 -6.97
C ASP A 307 9.81 5.67 -7.14
N ILE A 308 9.59 6.11 -8.38
CA ILE A 308 9.20 7.49 -8.71
C ILE A 308 7.87 7.87 -8.02
N ILE A 309 6.88 6.95 -8.02
CA ILE A 309 5.61 7.20 -7.34
C ILE A 309 5.81 7.38 -5.84
N VAL A 310 6.60 6.51 -5.21
CA VAL A 310 6.89 6.62 -3.77
C VAL A 310 7.59 7.95 -3.46
N GLU A 311 8.62 8.30 -4.23
CA GLU A 311 9.37 9.54 -4.09
C GLU A 311 8.46 10.77 -4.25
N TYR A 312 7.57 10.78 -5.24
CA TYR A 312 6.58 11.84 -5.47
C TYR A 312 5.75 12.16 -4.22
N PHE A 313 5.26 11.14 -3.51
CA PHE A 313 4.46 11.35 -2.30
C PHE A 313 5.30 11.82 -1.13
N VAL A 314 6.48 11.24 -0.94
CA VAL A 314 7.40 11.59 0.16
C VAL A 314 7.90 13.03 0.05
N GLU A 315 8.26 13.49 -1.15
CA GLU A 315 8.67 14.88 -1.40
C GLU A 315 7.57 15.90 -1.07
N ARG A 316 6.31 15.49 -1.12
CA ARG A 316 5.14 16.31 -0.77
C ARG A 316 4.69 16.17 0.68
N GLY A 317 5.47 15.43 1.50
CA GLY A 317 5.13 15.18 2.90
C GLY A 317 3.90 14.30 3.07
N ASN A 318 3.51 13.55 2.05
CA ASN A 318 2.41 12.59 2.14
C ASN A 318 2.96 11.17 2.36
N TYR A 319 2.77 10.67 3.57
CA TYR A 319 3.22 9.35 4.01
C TYR A 319 2.09 8.33 4.11
N ASN A 320 0.92 8.64 3.55
CA ASN A 320 -0.24 7.74 3.59
C ASN A 320 -0.02 6.55 2.63
N VAL A 321 0.34 5.40 3.20
CA VAL A 321 0.61 4.15 2.45
C VAL A 321 -0.57 3.77 1.55
N TYR A 322 -1.77 4.12 1.93
CA TYR A 322 -2.98 3.75 1.18
C TYR A 322 -3.15 4.62 -0.07
N GLU A 323 -2.92 5.94 0.05
CA GLU A 323 -2.93 6.85 -1.10
C GLU A 323 -1.80 6.51 -2.09
N ILE A 324 -0.62 6.16 -1.55
CA ILE A 324 0.51 5.68 -2.37
C ILE A 324 0.14 4.37 -3.07
N ASN A 325 -0.48 3.42 -2.38
CA ASN A 325 -0.93 2.16 -2.96
C ASN A 325 -2.03 2.36 -4.01
N GLU A 326 -2.90 3.34 -3.83
CA GLU A 326 -3.88 3.75 -4.84
C GLU A 326 -3.17 4.18 -6.12
N ALA A 327 -2.17 5.04 -6.01
CA ALA A 327 -1.37 5.46 -7.15
C ALA A 327 -0.61 4.30 -7.79
N LEU A 328 0.08 3.49 -6.99
CA LEU A 328 0.80 2.31 -7.48
C LEU A 328 -0.12 1.36 -8.26
N PHE A 329 -1.32 1.11 -7.76
CA PHE A 329 -2.29 0.27 -8.44
C PHE A 329 -2.74 0.87 -9.78
N ALA A 330 -2.97 2.18 -9.84
CA ALA A 330 -3.39 2.86 -11.07
C ALA A 330 -2.33 2.79 -12.17
N PHE A 331 -1.06 2.73 -11.79
CA PHE A 331 0.07 2.58 -12.71
C PHE A 331 0.54 1.12 -12.90
N ASP A 332 -0.26 0.12 -12.50
CA ASP A 332 0.04 -1.31 -12.59
C ASP A 332 1.34 -1.72 -11.87
N GLN A 333 1.64 -1.07 -10.74
CA GLN A 333 2.79 -1.39 -9.90
C GLN A 333 2.40 -2.31 -8.73
N SER A 334 3.39 -3.00 -8.16
CA SER A 334 3.21 -3.76 -6.91
C SER A 334 2.90 -2.81 -5.75
N LEU A 335 2.12 -3.28 -4.77
CA LEU A 335 1.73 -2.45 -3.62
C LEU A 335 2.79 -2.49 -2.53
N ILE A 336 2.88 -1.41 -1.75
CA ILE A 336 3.72 -1.32 -0.56
C ILE A 336 3.03 -2.05 0.59
N GLY A 337 3.79 -2.88 1.28
CA GLY A 337 3.27 -3.66 2.38
C GLY A 337 2.34 -4.80 1.91
N ALA A 338 2.42 -5.28 0.65
CA ALA A 338 1.69 -6.44 0.14
C ALA A 338 2.54 -7.71 0.18
#